data_d5d611cb69e5091002e31afd0c9a2abb
#
_entry.id   d5d611cb69e5091002e31afd0c9a2abb
#
_cell.length_a   1.000
_cell.length_b   1.000
_cell.length_c   1.000
_cell.angle_alpha   90.00
_cell.angle_beta   90.00
_cell.angle_gamma   90.00
#
_symmetry.space_group_name_H-M   'P 1'
#
loop_
_entity.id
_entity.type
_entity.pdbx_description
1 polymer ?
#
loop_
_entity_poly.entity_id
_entity_poly.type
_entity_poly.pdbx_seq_one_letter_code
_entity_poly.pdbx_strand_id
1 'polypeptide(L)'
;SMSMKATRLAIPDVILFEPRVFGDDRGFFFESYNQRAFEEACGHPVSFVQDNHSRSARGVLRGLHYQIRQAQGKLVRATLGEVFDVAVDLRRGSPTFGQWVGERLSAENKRQMWIPAGFAHGFVVLSEYAEFLYKTTDFWAPEHERCIVWNDPELKIDWPLQDAPLLSEKDRQGKAFADADCFP
;
A
#
# COMPACT_ATOMS: atom_id res chain seq x y z
N SER A 1 -16.29 19.64 9.55
CA SER A 1 -15.46 19.27 8.44
C SER A 1 -15.54 17.76 8.21
N MET A 2 -15.53 17.36 6.95
CA MET A 2 -15.52 15.95 6.55
C MET A 2 -14.09 15.40 6.43
N SER A 3 -13.15 16.02 7.12
CA SER A 3 -11.75 15.65 7.03
C SER A 3 -11.47 14.24 7.57
N MET A 4 -10.44 13.62 7.07
CA MET A 4 -9.91 12.35 7.56
C MET A 4 -9.00 12.58 8.75
N LYS A 5 -8.95 11.60 9.67
CA LYS A 5 -7.89 11.53 10.67
C LYS A 5 -6.65 10.96 9.99
N ALA A 6 -5.52 11.65 10.09
CA ALA A 6 -4.26 11.20 9.54
C ALA A 6 -3.29 10.83 10.67
N THR A 7 -2.73 9.63 10.62
CA THR A 7 -1.78 9.14 11.62
C THR A 7 -0.50 8.69 10.91
N ARG A 8 0.63 9.29 11.29
CA ARG A 8 1.93 8.83 10.78
C ARG A 8 2.32 7.54 11.47
N LEU A 9 2.74 6.56 10.68
CA LEU A 9 3.12 5.25 11.19
C LEU A 9 4.57 5.25 11.71
N ALA A 10 5.10 4.09 12.08
CA ALA A 10 6.45 3.96 12.60
C ALA A 10 7.53 4.44 11.61
N ILE A 11 7.23 4.32 10.31
CA ILE A 11 7.99 5.03 9.27
C ILE A 11 7.14 6.25 8.93
N PRO A 12 7.47 7.45 9.42
CA PRO A 12 6.51 8.56 9.46
C PRO A 12 6.09 9.13 8.12
N ASP A 13 6.78 8.79 7.04
CA ASP A 13 6.36 9.17 5.71
C ASP A 13 5.15 8.36 5.21
N VAL A 14 4.91 7.20 5.82
CA VAL A 14 3.73 6.38 5.56
C VAL A 14 2.61 6.84 6.50
N ILE A 15 1.46 7.19 5.93
CA ILE A 15 0.37 7.80 6.68
C ILE A 15 -0.89 6.94 6.55
N LEU A 16 -1.50 6.65 7.69
CA LEU A 16 -2.79 5.96 7.76
C LEU A 16 -3.90 7.01 7.83
N PHE A 17 -4.86 6.93 6.91
CA PHE A 17 -6.02 7.81 6.88
C PHE A 17 -7.26 7.06 7.33
N GLU A 18 -8.02 7.66 8.23
CA GLU A 18 -9.30 7.14 8.71
C GLU A 18 -10.38 8.18 8.38
N PRO A 19 -11.30 7.88 7.45
CA PRO A 19 -12.32 8.85 7.06
C PRO A 19 -13.38 9.01 8.14
N ARG A 20 -14.01 10.17 8.16
CA ARG A 20 -15.20 10.38 8.94
C ARG A 20 -16.40 9.82 8.18
N VAL A 21 -17.04 8.81 8.72
CA VAL A 21 -18.14 8.10 8.07
C VAL A 21 -19.48 8.57 8.68
N PHE A 22 -20.42 8.93 7.82
CA PHE A 22 -21.79 9.30 8.20
C PHE A 22 -22.70 8.15 7.81
N GLY A 23 -23.45 7.61 8.77
CA GLY A 23 -24.32 6.46 8.51
C GLY A 23 -25.67 6.59 9.20
N ASP A 24 -26.66 5.94 8.60
CA ASP A 24 -28.00 5.76 9.14
C ASP A 24 -28.61 4.49 8.55
N ASP A 25 -29.90 4.26 8.73
CA ASP A 25 -30.58 3.03 8.26
C ASP A 25 -30.55 2.86 6.73
N ARG A 26 -30.25 3.93 5.97
CA ARG A 26 -30.16 3.83 4.52
C ARG A 26 -28.78 3.37 4.02
N GLY A 27 -27.74 3.47 4.86
CA GLY A 27 -26.38 3.13 4.50
C GLY A 27 -25.38 4.14 5.05
N PHE A 28 -24.30 4.38 4.33
CA PHE A 28 -23.25 5.30 4.78
C PHE A 28 -22.80 6.22 3.66
N PHE A 29 -22.21 7.32 4.07
CA PHE A 29 -21.55 8.26 3.17
C PHE A 29 -20.25 8.73 3.83
N PHE A 30 -19.21 8.82 3.06
CA PHE A 30 -17.97 9.46 3.49
C PHE A 30 -17.23 10.03 2.29
N GLU A 31 -16.43 11.04 2.56
CA GLU A 31 -15.54 11.62 1.57
C GLU A 31 -14.31 10.74 1.48
N SER A 32 -14.19 9.97 0.39
CA SER A 32 -13.13 8.96 0.27
C SER A 32 -11.78 9.56 -0.14
N TYR A 33 -11.79 10.72 -0.78
CA TYR A 33 -10.57 11.45 -1.12
C TYR A 33 -10.87 12.94 -1.21
N ASN A 34 -10.01 13.74 -0.61
CA ASN A 34 -10.04 15.19 -0.70
C ASN A 34 -8.60 15.66 -0.83
N GLN A 35 -8.27 16.26 -1.97
CA GLN A 35 -6.89 16.65 -2.28
C GLN A 35 -6.33 17.64 -1.25
N ARG A 36 -7.13 18.60 -0.82
CA ARG A 36 -6.68 19.61 0.14
C ARG A 36 -6.33 18.98 1.49
N ALA A 37 -7.21 18.15 2.01
CA ALA A 37 -6.98 17.45 3.27
C ALA A 37 -5.80 16.49 3.18
N PHE A 38 -5.66 15.80 2.05
CA PHE A 38 -4.57 14.87 1.83
C PHE A 38 -3.22 15.59 1.78
N GLU A 39 -3.11 16.66 0.99
CA GLU A 39 -1.88 17.44 0.89
C GLU A 39 -1.49 18.11 2.21
N GLU A 40 -2.47 18.55 2.97
CA GLU A 40 -2.23 19.11 4.30
C GLU A 40 -1.59 18.05 5.23
N ALA A 41 -2.08 16.83 5.20
CA ALA A 41 -1.53 15.73 6.00
C ALA A 41 -0.14 15.32 5.54
N CYS A 42 0.11 15.28 4.24
CA CYS A 42 1.42 14.95 3.66
C CYS A 42 2.44 16.05 3.84
N GLY A 43 2.01 17.30 3.86
CA GLY A 43 2.89 18.45 3.97
C GLY A 43 3.46 18.92 2.63
N HIS A 44 2.97 18.42 1.52
CA HIS A 44 3.40 18.83 0.18
C HIS A 44 2.34 18.53 -0.87
N PRO A 45 2.38 19.19 -2.05
CA PRO A 45 1.47 18.89 -3.14
C PRO A 45 1.64 17.45 -3.66
N VAL A 46 0.51 16.82 -4.01
CA VAL A 46 0.48 15.48 -4.58
C VAL A 46 -0.57 15.44 -5.68
N SER A 47 -0.18 14.98 -6.87
CA SER A 47 -1.11 14.79 -7.98
C SER A 47 -1.20 13.31 -8.32
N PHE A 48 -2.43 12.79 -8.35
CA PHE A 48 -2.70 11.43 -8.79
C PHE A 48 -3.10 11.41 -10.26
N VAL A 49 -2.56 10.46 -11.01
CA VAL A 49 -2.74 10.39 -12.47
C VAL A 49 -3.37 9.10 -12.96
N GLN A 50 -3.49 8.09 -12.09
CA GLN A 50 -4.00 6.77 -12.47
C GLN A 50 -4.67 6.10 -11.27
N ASP A 51 -5.79 5.42 -11.52
CA ASP A 51 -6.46 4.55 -10.55
C ASP A 51 -6.34 3.11 -11.01
N ASN A 52 -6.09 2.20 -10.09
CA ASN A 52 -6.08 0.76 -10.33
C ASN A 52 -7.07 0.06 -9.40
N HIS A 53 -7.65 -1.05 -9.87
CA HIS A 53 -8.65 -1.80 -9.14
C HIS A 53 -8.42 -3.30 -9.39
N SER A 54 -8.21 -4.05 -8.33
CA SER A 54 -8.04 -5.51 -8.42
C SER A 54 -9.02 -6.24 -7.52
N ARG A 55 -9.28 -7.51 -7.85
CA ARG A 55 -9.99 -8.46 -6.99
C ARG A 55 -9.13 -9.69 -6.82
N SER A 56 -9.03 -10.20 -5.61
CA SER A 56 -8.19 -11.36 -5.28
C SER A 56 -8.84 -12.22 -4.22
N ALA A 57 -8.62 -13.53 -4.32
CA ALA A 57 -9.15 -14.51 -3.37
C ALA A 57 -8.26 -14.61 -2.11
N ARG A 58 -8.81 -15.23 -1.07
CA ARG A 58 -8.09 -15.48 0.18
C ARG A 58 -6.72 -16.10 -0.06
N GLY A 59 -5.71 -15.58 0.60
CA GLY A 59 -4.36 -16.09 0.55
C GLY A 59 -3.53 -15.57 -0.62
N VAL A 60 -4.14 -14.88 -1.58
CA VAL A 60 -3.37 -14.22 -2.64
C VAL A 60 -2.54 -13.11 -2.02
N LEU A 61 -1.24 -13.13 -2.34
CA LEU A 61 -0.31 -12.08 -1.97
C LEU A 61 0.25 -11.47 -3.25
N ARG A 62 0.17 -10.15 -3.35
CA ARG A 62 0.72 -9.40 -4.48
C ARG A 62 1.85 -8.52 -3.97
N GLY A 63 3.03 -8.65 -4.54
CA GLY A 63 4.17 -7.84 -4.15
C GLY A 63 5.46 -8.63 -3.92
N LEU A 64 6.46 -7.96 -3.44
CA LEU A 64 6.55 -6.51 -3.14
C LEU A 64 6.93 -5.76 -4.41
N HIS A 65 6.11 -4.80 -4.83
CA HIS A 65 6.25 -4.12 -6.11
C HIS A 65 6.67 -2.66 -5.95
N TYR A 66 7.45 -2.17 -6.90
CA TYR A 66 7.78 -0.75 -7.03
C TYR A 66 8.30 -0.47 -8.44
N GLN A 67 8.31 0.79 -8.82
CA GLN A 67 8.96 1.24 -10.05
C GLN A 67 10.24 2.00 -9.68
N ILE A 68 11.38 1.56 -10.23
CA ILE A 68 12.66 2.18 -9.92
C ILE A 68 12.82 3.53 -10.62
N ARG A 69 12.16 3.71 -11.76
CA ARG A 69 12.00 4.99 -12.45
C ARG A 69 10.53 5.24 -12.63
N GLN A 70 10.12 6.51 -12.75
CA GLN A 70 8.72 6.89 -12.67
C GLN A 70 8.11 6.31 -11.39
N ALA A 71 8.82 6.49 -10.29
CA ALA A 71 8.42 5.92 -9.00
C ALA A 71 7.05 6.44 -8.58
N GLN A 72 6.21 5.53 -8.09
CA GLN A 72 4.83 5.83 -7.79
C GLN A 72 4.60 5.97 -6.28
N GLY A 73 4.07 7.11 -5.86
CA GLY A 73 3.36 7.19 -4.59
C GLY A 73 1.98 6.57 -4.78
N LYS A 74 1.47 5.89 -3.75
CA LYS A 74 0.21 5.13 -3.84
C LYS A 74 -0.67 5.45 -2.65
N LEU A 75 -1.94 5.74 -2.92
CA LEU A 75 -2.97 5.83 -1.88
C LEU A 75 -3.89 4.63 -2.05
N VAL A 76 -3.85 3.71 -1.09
CA VAL A 76 -4.45 2.39 -1.21
C VAL A 76 -5.60 2.19 -0.23
N ARG A 77 -6.62 1.41 -0.64
CA ARG A 77 -7.76 1.04 0.21
C ARG A 77 -8.43 -0.25 -0.28
N ALA A 78 -9.14 -0.91 0.63
CA ALA A 78 -9.99 -2.05 0.28
C ALA A 78 -11.45 -1.61 0.28
N THR A 79 -12.20 -1.97 -0.76
CA THR A 79 -13.63 -1.67 -0.88
C THR A 79 -14.50 -2.90 -0.69
N LEU A 80 -13.90 -4.09 -0.69
CA LEU A 80 -14.53 -5.35 -0.35
C LEU A 80 -13.52 -6.18 0.43
N GLY A 81 -13.96 -6.79 1.53
CA GLY A 81 -13.12 -7.67 2.33
C GLY A 81 -12.01 -6.95 3.09
N GLU A 82 -10.94 -7.68 3.37
CA GLU A 82 -9.83 -7.20 4.19
C GLU A 82 -8.50 -7.68 3.65
N VAL A 83 -7.51 -6.79 3.71
CA VAL A 83 -6.12 -7.09 3.37
C VAL A 83 -5.19 -6.66 4.51
N PHE A 84 -4.02 -7.28 4.58
CA PHE A 84 -2.89 -6.73 5.33
C PHE A 84 -1.95 -6.11 4.31
N ASP A 85 -1.77 -4.80 4.41
CA ASP A 85 -1.04 -4.00 3.45
C ASP A 85 0.32 -3.58 4.02
N VAL A 86 1.38 -3.75 3.24
CA VAL A 86 2.77 -3.59 3.70
C VAL A 86 3.50 -2.60 2.81
N ALA A 87 4.25 -1.71 3.45
CA ALA A 87 5.18 -0.79 2.80
C ALA A 87 6.58 -0.99 3.35
N VAL A 88 7.57 -1.07 2.47
CA VAL A 88 8.98 -1.25 2.82
C VAL A 88 9.78 -0.06 2.33
N ASP A 89 10.55 0.55 3.20
CA ASP A 89 11.40 1.69 2.83
C ASP A 89 12.64 1.21 2.06
N LEU A 90 12.73 1.64 0.80
CA LEU A 90 13.85 1.28 -0.09
C LEU A 90 14.80 2.47 -0.35
N ARG A 91 14.67 3.55 0.42
CA ARG A 91 15.53 4.72 0.27
C ARG A 91 16.81 4.54 1.10
N ARG A 92 17.95 4.38 0.44
CA ARG A 92 19.23 4.11 1.12
C ARG A 92 19.65 5.21 2.09
N GLY A 93 19.30 6.46 1.80
CA GLY A 93 19.61 7.59 2.67
C GLY A 93 18.65 7.76 3.83
N SER A 94 17.60 6.96 3.93
CA SER A 94 16.60 7.05 5.01
C SER A 94 17.09 6.32 6.27
N PRO A 95 16.81 6.88 7.46
CA PRO A 95 17.11 6.18 8.72
C PRO A 95 16.31 4.89 8.91
N THR A 96 15.22 4.71 8.12
CA THR A 96 14.39 3.51 8.18
C THR A 96 14.59 2.59 6.97
N PHE A 97 15.67 2.76 6.22
CA PHE A 97 15.98 1.90 5.07
C PHE A 97 15.91 0.42 5.46
N GLY A 98 15.15 -0.37 4.69
CA GLY A 98 14.98 -1.80 4.93
C GLY A 98 13.96 -2.15 6.02
N GLN A 99 13.33 -1.16 6.64
CA GLN A 99 12.26 -1.39 7.59
C GLN A 99 10.90 -1.41 6.88
N TRP A 100 9.91 -1.99 7.53
CA TRP A 100 8.57 -2.11 6.98
C TRP A 100 7.52 -1.69 8.01
N VAL A 101 6.36 -1.29 7.50
CA VAL A 101 5.14 -1.07 8.28
C VAL A 101 4.00 -1.81 7.61
N GLY A 102 3.02 -2.24 8.37
CA GLY A 102 1.85 -2.93 7.86
C GLY A 102 0.60 -2.57 8.62
N GLU A 103 -0.53 -2.57 7.93
CA GLU A 103 -1.83 -2.24 8.49
C GLU A 103 -2.92 -3.08 7.84
N ARG A 104 -3.97 -3.39 8.61
CA ARG A 104 -5.18 -4.01 8.09
C ARG A 104 -6.06 -2.93 7.49
N LEU A 105 -6.40 -3.10 6.21
CA LEU A 105 -7.32 -2.23 5.48
C LEU A 105 -8.52 -3.05 5.08
N SER A 106 -9.72 -2.56 5.35
CA SER A 106 -10.95 -3.30 5.04
C SER A 106 -12.06 -2.39 4.56
N ALA A 107 -13.07 -3.01 3.93
CA ALA A 107 -14.30 -2.31 3.58
C ALA A 107 -15.00 -1.77 4.84
N GLU A 108 -14.88 -2.48 5.96
CA GLU A 108 -15.50 -2.06 7.22
C GLU A 108 -14.78 -0.91 7.88
N ASN A 109 -13.44 -0.98 8.03
CA ASN A 109 -12.69 0.07 8.71
C ASN A 109 -12.46 1.29 7.82
N LYS A 110 -12.59 1.15 6.51
CA LYS A 110 -12.45 2.22 5.51
C LYS A 110 -11.12 2.97 5.56
N ARG A 111 -10.11 2.36 6.18
CA ARG A 111 -8.78 2.94 6.28
C ARG A 111 -8.10 2.96 4.93
N GLN A 112 -7.29 3.98 4.74
CA GLN A 112 -6.46 4.11 3.54
C GLN A 112 -5.03 4.35 3.98
N MET A 113 -4.07 3.89 3.17
CA MET A 113 -2.66 4.08 3.50
C MET A 113 -1.96 4.81 2.37
N TRP A 114 -1.26 5.89 2.72
CA TRP A 114 -0.39 6.61 1.80
C TRP A 114 1.01 6.03 1.87
N ILE A 115 1.50 5.56 0.73
CA ILE A 115 2.82 4.99 0.59
C ILE A 115 3.59 5.84 -0.42
N PRO A 116 4.56 6.65 0.01
CA PRO A 116 5.30 7.52 -0.91
C PRO A 116 6.12 6.75 -1.93
N ALA A 117 6.55 7.46 -2.99
CA ALA A 117 7.57 6.94 -3.88
C ALA A 117 8.84 6.62 -3.07
N GLY A 118 9.57 5.60 -3.48
CA GLY A 118 10.76 5.13 -2.75
C GLY A 118 10.50 3.93 -1.85
N PHE A 119 9.24 3.45 -1.83
CA PHE A 119 8.83 2.27 -1.05
C PHE A 119 8.43 1.13 -1.98
N ALA A 120 8.67 -0.10 -1.53
CA ALA A 120 8.01 -1.27 -2.11
C ALA A 120 6.68 -1.50 -1.41
N HIS A 121 5.73 -2.08 -2.11
CA HIS A 121 4.36 -2.27 -1.65
C HIS A 121 3.85 -3.67 -1.95
N GLY A 122 3.13 -4.24 -1.02
CA GLY A 122 2.45 -5.51 -1.22
C GLY A 122 1.32 -5.70 -0.23
N PHE A 123 0.47 -6.68 -0.50
CA PHE A 123 -0.62 -7.02 0.41
C PHE A 123 -1.00 -8.49 0.31
N VAL A 124 -1.59 -9.01 1.36
CA VAL A 124 -2.18 -10.35 1.39
C VAL A 124 -3.66 -10.25 1.73
N VAL A 125 -4.48 -11.06 1.05
CA VAL A 125 -5.93 -11.10 1.24
C VAL A 125 -6.28 -11.98 2.44
N LEU A 126 -7.03 -11.42 3.40
CA LEU A 126 -7.40 -12.09 4.65
C LEU A 126 -8.84 -12.60 4.66
N SER A 127 -9.71 -12.04 3.83
CA SER A 127 -11.11 -12.44 3.66
C SER A 127 -11.26 -13.41 2.50
N GLU A 128 -12.47 -13.91 2.27
CA GLU A 128 -12.74 -14.81 1.12
C GLU A 128 -12.31 -14.19 -0.21
N TYR A 129 -12.66 -12.91 -0.39
CA TYR A 129 -12.20 -12.06 -1.49
C TYR A 129 -11.89 -10.68 -0.94
N ALA A 130 -11.04 -9.95 -1.65
CA ALA A 130 -10.85 -8.53 -1.40
C ALA A 130 -10.81 -7.79 -2.72
N GLU A 131 -11.43 -6.61 -2.75
CA GLU A 131 -11.25 -5.66 -3.85
C GLU A 131 -10.41 -4.50 -3.33
N PHE A 132 -9.40 -4.17 -4.09
CA PHE A 132 -8.36 -3.25 -3.69
C PHE A 132 -8.19 -2.18 -4.75
N LEU A 133 -8.29 -0.94 -4.32
CA LEU A 133 -8.18 0.23 -5.19
C LEU A 133 -6.99 1.07 -4.75
N TYR A 134 -6.27 1.62 -5.72
CA TYR A 134 -5.25 2.59 -5.38
C TYR A 134 -5.03 3.63 -6.48
N LYS A 135 -4.72 4.83 -6.01
CA LYS A 135 -4.31 5.96 -6.86
C LYS A 135 -2.81 6.00 -6.93
N THR A 136 -2.26 6.37 -8.06
CA THR A 136 -0.81 6.49 -8.24
C THR A 136 -0.41 7.89 -8.69
N THR A 137 0.78 8.32 -8.29
CA THR A 137 1.31 9.65 -8.64
C THR A 137 2.04 9.65 -9.98
N ASP A 138 2.29 8.48 -10.57
CA ASP A 138 2.89 8.36 -11.89
C ASP A 138 2.29 7.17 -12.61
N PHE A 139 2.45 7.13 -13.92
CA PHE A 139 1.87 6.09 -14.77
C PHE A 139 2.59 4.77 -14.63
N TRP A 140 1.86 3.68 -14.87
CA TRP A 140 2.46 2.35 -14.94
C TRP A 140 3.51 2.32 -16.04
N ALA A 141 4.71 1.88 -15.69
CA ALA A 141 5.86 1.78 -16.58
C ALA A 141 6.45 0.37 -16.40
N PRO A 142 5.98 -0.62 -17.19
CA PRO A 142 6.37 -2.03 -16.97
C PRO A 142 7.88 -2.25 -17.10
N GLU A 143 8.58 -1.48 -17.92
CA GLU A 143 10.04 -1.57 -18.07
C GLU A 143 10.80 -1.15 -16.81
N HIS A 144 10.15 -0.45 -15.89
CA HIS A 144 10.75 0.03 -14.65
C HIS A 144 10.22 -0.72 -13.42
N GLU A 145 9.34 -1.69 -13.61
CA GLU A 145 8.85 -2.51 -12.50
C GLU A 145 9.94 -3.37 -11.91
N ARG A 146 9.91 -3.49 -10.58
CA ARG A 146 10.79 -4.37 -9.81
C ARG A 146 9.97 -5.09 -8.77
N CYS A 147 10.44 -6.28 -8.38
CA CYS A 147 9.79 -7.09 -7.35
C CYS A 147 10.83 -7.63 -6.40
N ILE A 148 10.58 -7.44 -5.10
CA ILE A 148 11.33 -8.09 -4.02
C ILE A 148 10.47 -9.24 -3.51
N VAL A 149 11.12 -10.37 -3.21
CA VAL A 149 10.40 -11.56 -2.74
C VAL A 149 9.73 -11.28 -1.39
N TRP A 150 8.49 -11.71 -1.27
CA TRP A 150 7.64 -11.43 -0.10
C TRP A 150 8.21 -11.88 1.24
N ASN A 151 8.94 -12.99 1.27
CA ASN A 151 9.48 -13.62 2.48
C ASN A 151 10.97 -13.39 2.66
N ASP A 152 11.49 -12.30 2.15
CA ASP A 152 12.92 -12.00 2.26
C ASP A 152 13.40 -12.08 3.72
N PRO A 153 14.50 -12.79 3.99
CA PRO A 153 14.95 -13.04 5.37
C PRO A 153 15.53 -11.80 6.08
N GLU A 154 15.98 -10.79 5.33
CA GLU A 154 16.45 -9.53 5.93
C GLU A 154 15.30 -8.63 6.32
N LEU A 155 14.26 -8.56 5.50
CA LEU A 155 13.10 -7.71 5.77
C LEU A 155 12.29 -8.21 6.95
N LYS A 156 12.15 -9.53 7.10
CA LYS A 156 11.43 -10.18 8.20
C LYS A 156 10.01 -9.64 8.38
N ILE A 157 9.30 -9.49 7.25
CA ILE A 157 7.92 -9.03 7.30
C ILE A 157 7.06 -10.10 7.99
N ASP A 158 6.33 -9.69 8.99
CA ASP A 158 5.44 -10.58 9.75
C ASP A 158 4.06 -10.62 9.08
N TRP A 159 3.96 -11.39 8.01
CA TRP A 159 2.70 -11.59 7.31
C TRP A 159 1.75 -12.44 8.15
N PRO A 160 0.46 -12.05 8.28
CA PRO A 160 -0.52 -12.83 9.02
C PRO A 160 -1.03 -14.03 8.19
N LEU A 161 -0.13 -14.96 7.92
CA LEU A 161 -0.39 -16.14 7.12
C LEU A 161 -0.30 -17.40 7.98
N GLN A 162 -1.23 -18.35 7.77
CA GLN A 162 -1.18 -19.69 8.33
C GLN A 162 -0.58 -20.67 7.33
N ASP A 163 -0.86 -20.47 6.05
CA ASP A 163 -0.39 -21.31 4.95
C ASP A 163 0.43 -20.46 3.97
N ALA A 164 1.16 -21.13 3.08
CA ALA A 164 1.90 -20.46 2.02
C ALA A 164 0.95 -19.62 1.15
N PRO A 165 1.33 -18.38 0.78
CA PRO A 165 0.47 -17.54 -0.03
C PRO A 165 0.39 -18.02 -1.47
N LEU A 166 -0.66 -17.58 -2.15
CA LEU A 166 -0.84 -17.78 -3.59
C LEU A 166 -0.18 -16.61 -4.31
N LEU A 167 0.81 -16.91 -5.13
CA LEU A 167 1.61 -15.91 -5.83
C LEU A 167 1.50 -16.08 -7.35
N SER A 168 1.56 -14.97 -8.08
CA SER A 168 1.83 -15.02 -9.52
C SER A 168 3.25 -15.55 -9.76
N GLU A 169 3.50 -16.05 -10.97
CA GLU A 169 4.86 -16.50 -11.34
C GLU A 169 5.86 -15.36 -11.20
N LYS A 170 5.49 -14.17 -11.62
CA LYS A 170 6.33 -12.97 -11.52
C LYS A 170 6.70 -12.68 -10.06
N ASP A 171 5.76 -12.81 -9.13
CA ASP A 171 6.00 -12.53 -7.71
C ASP A 171 6.85 -13.62 -7.05
N ARG A 172 6.74 -14.87 -7.50
CA ARG A 172 7.62 -15.94 -7.05
C ARG A 172 9.08 -15.68 -7.38
N GLN A 173 9.33 -15.00 -8.49
CA GLN A 173 10.67 -14.70 -9.00
C GLN A 173 11.23 -13.38 -8.47
N GLY A 174 10.60 -12.82 -7.44
CA GLY A 174 11.09 -11.59 -6.79
C GLY A 174 12.54 -11.76 -6.33
N LYS A 175 13.31 -10.68 -6.40
CA LYS A 175 14.70 -10.66 -5.96
C LYS A 175 14.80 -10.61 -4.45
N ALA A 176 15.92 -11.08 -3.91
CA ALA A 176 16.27 -10.81 -2.52
C ALA A 176 16.47 -9.31 -2.32
N PHE A 177 16.11 -8.81 -1.15
CA PHE A 177 16.30 -7.40 -0.81
C PHE A 177 17.78 -6.98 -0.98
N ALA A 178 18.73 -7.85 -0.59
CA ALA A 178 20.15 -7.55 -0.72
C ALA A 178 20.60 -7.30 -2.17
N ASP A 179 19.88 -7.86 -3.15
CA ASP A 179 20.20 -7.74 -4.57
C ASP A 179 19.30 -6.75 -5.32
N ALA A 180 18.37 -6.11 -4.61
CA ALA A 180 17.37 -5.28 -5.24
C ALA A 180 17.91 -3.89 -5.61
N ASP A 181 17.39 -3.34 -6.71
CA ASP A 181 17.60 -1.94 -7.04
C ASP A 181 16.85 -1.08 -6.00
N CYS A 182 17.56 -0.16 -5.37
CA CYS A 182 16.97 0.73 -4.37
C CYS A 182 17.18 2.20 -4.76
N PHE A 183 16.52 3.07 -4.02
CA PHE A 183 16.60 4.52 -4.25
C PHE A 183 17.76 5.11 -3.46
N PRO A 184 18.29 6.28 -3.89
CA PRO A 184 19.38 6.96 -3.17
C PRO A 184 19.07 7.30 -1.71
#